data_b9c7c13ff31ca9de2f8ac3e11d81ef0a
#
_entry.id   b9c7c13ff31ca9de2f8ac3e11d81ef0a
#
_cell.length_a   1.000
_cell.length_b   1.000
_cell.length_c   1.000
_cell.angle_alpha   90.00
_cell.angle_beta   90.00
_cell.angle_gamma   90.00
#
_symmetry.space_group_name_H-M   'P 1'
#
loop_
_entity.id
_entity.type
_entity.pdbx_description
1 polymer ?
#
loop_
_entity_poly.entity_id
_entity_poly.type
_entity_poly.pdbx_seq_one_letter_code
_entity_poly.pdbx_strand_id
1 'polypeptide(L)'
;MPIKLYNTLSKEIEVFKPIKRGEAKIYSCGPTVYNYAHIGNLRAFLCADLLQRTLKVVDGYKVTWVMNITDIDDKTIKNVNDESAWKTEMGSKSNDIITNLKQFTSYYKDEFQNDIRLLGFRMDHFHAFPRATEYIDEMKKLIILIAENGFAYEAGGSVYFNVEKWKDADKYGKLKNLDFDNFRTGERVDSDEYEREQVSDFVLWK
;
A
#
# COMPACT_ATOMS: atom_id res chain seq x y z
N MET A 1 28.09 -14.95 -4.19
CA MET A 1 28.41 -13.51 -4.36
C MET A 1 27.35 -12.74 -3.58
N PRO A 2 27.71 -11.68 -2.84
CA PRO A 2 26.71 -10.91 -2.11
C PRO A 2 25.74 -10.24 -3.08
N ILE A 3 24.44 -10.28 -2.78
CA ILE A 3 23.43 -9.60 -3.58
C ILE A 3 23.64 -8.09 -3.52
N LYS A 4 23.50 -7.43 -4.66
CA LYS A 4 23.53 -5.97 -4.77
C LYS A 4 22.15 -5.48 -5.18
N LEU A 5 21.67 -4.44 -4.49
CA LEU A 5 20.36 -3.83 -4.72
C LEU A 5 20.52 -2.33 -4.93
N TYR A 6 19.66 -1.76 -5.77
CA TYR A 6 19.58 -0.31 -5.88
C TYR A 6 18.89 0.26 -4.64
N ASN A 7 19.58 1.17 -3.96
CA ASN A 7 19.04 1.89 -2.82
C ASN A 7 18.54 3.27 -3.27
N THR A 8 17.24 3.49 -3.17
CA THR A 8 16.60 4.74 -3.59
C THR A 8 17.08 5.94 -2.75
N LEU A 9 17.46 5.73 -1.50
CA LEU A 9 17.92 6.80 -0.62
C LEU A 9 19.31 7.32 -1.02
N SER A 10 20.27 6.42 -1.26
CA SER A 10 21.64 6.79 -1.72
C SER A 10 21.71 7.00 -3.23
N LYS A 11 20.72 6.51 -4.00
CA LYS A 11 20.68 6.46 -5.49
C LYS A 11 21.83 5.63 -6.09
N GLU A 12 22.32 4.64 -5.36
CA GLU A 12 23.43 3.78 -5.76
C GLU A 12 23.06 2.30 -5.67
N ILE A 13 23.80 1.46 -6.38
CA ILE A 13 23.72 0.00 -6.24
C ILE A 13 24.67 -0.41 -5.11
N GLU A 14 24.11 -0.91 -4.02
CA GLU A 14 24.84 -1.28 -2.82
C GLU A 14 24.75 -2.79 -2.53
N VAL A 15 25.75 -3.30 -1.82
CA VAL A 15 25.69 -4.64 -1.25
C VAL A 15 24.62 -4.68 -0.17
N PHE A 16 23.66 -5.59 -0.28
CA PHE A 16 22.64 -5.78 0.73
C PHE A 16 23.26 -6.19 2.06
N LYS A 17 22.96 -5.41 3.10
CA LYS A 17 23.41 -5.65 4.48
C LYS A 17 22.15 -5.85 5.35
N PRO A 18 21.88 -7.06 5.86
CA PRO A 18 20.72 -7.28 6.71
C PRO A 18 20.91 -6.61 8.07
N ILE A 19 19.81 -6.10 8.66
CA ILE A 19 19.82 -5.55 10.03
C ILE A 19 20.21 -6.63 11.05
N LYS A 20 19.73 -7.86 10.84
CA LYS A 20 20.07 -9.03 11.65
C LYS A 20 20.73 -10.07 10.77
N ARG A 21 21.91 -10.54 11.17
CA ARG A 21 22.67 -11.53 10.41
C ARG A 21 21.84 -12.77 10.07
N GLY A 22 21.80 -13.14 8.80
CA GLY A 22 21.08 -14.31 8.30
C GLY A 22 19.57 -14.12 8.14
N GLU A 23 19.02 -12.93 8.45
CA GLU A 23 17.60 -12.63 8.28
C GLU A 23 17.38 -11.47 7.30
N ALA A 24 16.39 -11.60 6.43
CA ALA A 24 15.94 -10.54 5.54
C ALA A 24 14.43 -10.33 5.72
N LYS A 25 14.00 -9.08 5.82
CA LYS A 25 12.58 -8.72 5.90
C LYS A 25 12.20 -7.92 4.68
N ILE A 26 11.12 -8.32 4.02
CA ILE A 26 10.56 -7.66 2.85
C ILE A 26 9.15 -7.21 3.19
N TYR A 27 8.86 -5.95 2.92
CA TYR A 27 7.51 -5.43 2.81
C TYR A 27 7.28 -4.97 1.38
N SER A 28 6.21 -5.44 0.75
CA SER A 28 5.79 -5.00 -0.57
C SER A 28 4.36 -4.50 -0.54
N CYS A 29 4.07 -3.45 -1.32
CA CYS A 29 2.67 -3.10 -1.58
C CYS A 29 1.97 -4.27 -2.25
N GLY A 30 0.75 -4.54 -1.80
CA GLY A 30 -0.15 -5.49 -2.42
C GLY A 30 -1.25 -4.79 -3.22
N PRO A 31 -2.27 -5.53 -3.66
CA PRO A 31 -3.37 -4.99 -4.45
C PRO A 31 -4.33 -4.15 -3.61
N THR A 32 -4.99 -3.18 -4.27
CA THR A 32 -6.28 -2.66 -3.82
C THR A 32 -7.35 -3.57 -4.41
N VAL A 33 -8.12 -4.23 -3.55
CA VAL A 33 -9.02 -5.32 -3.94
C VAL A 33 -10.42 -4.82 -4.30
N TYR A 34 -10.48 -3.94 -5.28
CA TYR A 34 -11.73 -3.42 -5.87
C TYR A 34 -12.00 -3.99 -7.27
N ASN A 35 -11.04 -4.67 -7.87
CA ASN A 35 -11.12 -5.30 -9.19
C ASN A 35 -9.99 -6.33 -9.34
N TYR A 36 -9.98 -7.08 -10.44
CA TYR A 36 -8.89 -7.99 -10.80
C TYR A 36 -7.57 -7.24 -10.96
N ALA A 37 -6.48 -7.88 -10.55
CA ALA A 37 -5.15 -7.34 -10.77
C ALA A 37 -4.80 -7.38 -12.28
N HIS A 38 -4.31 -6.26 -12.80
CA HIS A 38 -3.84 -6.22 -14.19
C HIS A 38 -2.36 -6.60 -14.29
N ILE A 39 -1.90 -6.88 -15.51
CA ILE A 39 -0.52 -7.33 -15.77
C ILE A 39 0.57 -6.41 -15.19
N GLY A 40 0.34 -5.10 -15.14
CA GLY A 40 1.26 -4.15 -14.54
C GLY A 40 1.44 -4.34 -13.04
N ASN A 41 0.36 -4.66 -12.31
CA ASN A 41 0.42 -5.00 -10.88
C ASN A 41 1.17 -6.32 -10.69
N LEU A 42 0.80 -7.33 -11.45
CA LEU A 42 1.41 -8.68 -11.37
C LEU A 42 2.92 -8.64 -11.64
N ARG A 43 3.38 -7.80 -12.58
CA ARG A 43 4.80 -7.58 -12.83
C ARG A 43 5.54 -7.05 -11.58
N ALA A 44 4.96 -6.08 -10.89
CA ALA A 44 5.57 -5.53 -9.67
C ALA A 44 5.68 -6.59 -8.57
N PHE A 45 4.64 -7.43 -8.41
CA PHE A 45 4.65 -8.53 -7.45
C PHE A 45 5.68 -9.61 -7.82
N LEU A 46 5.83 -9.93 -9.12
CA LEU A 46 6.88 -10.86 -9.60
C LEU A 46 8.29 -10.37 -9.27
N CYS A 47 8.56 -9.06 -9.32
CA CYS A 47 9.85 -8.51 -8.91
C CYS A 47 10.13 -8.77 -7.41
N ALA A 48 9.11 -8.63 -6.56
CA ALA A 48 9.25 -8.93 -5.13
C ALA A 48 9.44 -10.44 -4.86
N ASP A 49 8.72 -11.30 -5.59
CA ASP A 49 8.88 -12.75 -5.50
C ASP A 49 10.29 -13.20 -5.95
N LEU A 50 10.79 -12.65 -7.05
CA LEU A 50 12.14 -12.91 -7.51
C LEU A 50 13.19 -12.52 -6.48
N LEU A 51 13.03 -11.33 -5.87
CA LEU A 51 13.94 -10.85 -4.84
C LEU A 51 13.94 -11.78 -3.61
N GLN A 52 12.75 -12.16 -3.10
CA GLN A 52 12.68 -13.04 -1.95
C GLN A 52 13.28 -14.42 -2.24
N ARG A 53 13.04 -14.99 -3.44
CA ARG A 53 13.65 -16.27 -3.85
C ARG A 53 15.16 -16.18 -3.93
N THR A 54 15.68 -15.08 -4.49
CA THR A 54 17.13 -14.87 -4.58
C THR A 54 17.75 -14.80 -3.19
N LEU A 55 17.19 -14.01 -2.29
CA LEU A 55 17.68 -13.92 -0.90
C LEU A 55 17.63 -15.26 -0.18
N LYS A 56 16.55 -16.04 -0.38
CA LYS A 56 16.36 -17.32 0.29
C LYS A 56 17.24 -18.42 -0.29
N VAL A 57 17.29 -18.54 -1.62
CA VAL A 57 17.92 -19.70 -2.29
C VAL A 57 19.39 -19.46 -2.59
N VAL A 58 19.77 -18.26 -3.04
CA VAL A 58 21.15 -17.95 -3.44
C VAL A 58 21.99 -17.53 -2.24
N ASP A 59 21.46 -16.67 -1.38
CA ASP A 59 22.19 -16.11 -0.24
C ASP A 59 21.88 -16.81 1.09
N GLY A 60 20.92 -17.71 1.14
CA GLY A 60 20.58 -18.53 2.32
C GLY A 60 19.95 -17.74 3.48
N TYR A 61 19.34 -16.58 3.20
CA TYR A 61 18.66 -15.80 4.24
C TYR A 61 17.35 -16.48 4.69
N LYS A 62 17.03 -16.37 5.97
CA LYS A 62 15.68 -16.57 6.45
C LYS A 62 14.85 -15.33 6.07
N VAL A 63 13.99 -15.46 5.07
CA VAL A 63 13.18 -14.36 4.55
C VAL A 63 11.83 -14.32 5.23
N THR A 64 11.43 -13.14 5.73
CA THR A 64 10.07 -12.83 6.18
C THR A 64 9.47 -11.84 5.19
N TRP A 65 8.46 -12.25 4.43
CA TRP A 65 7.82 -11.39 3.42
C TRP A 65 6.37 -11.11 3.80
N VAL A 66 6.04 -9.82 3.89
CA VAL A 66 4.69 -9.32 4.13
C VAL A 66 4.22 -8.51 2.93
N MET A 67 3.00 -8.77 2.47
CA MET A 67 2.33 -8.01 1.42
C MET A 67 0.97 -7.57 1.94
N ASN A 68 0.70 -6.25 1.98
CA ASN A 68 -0.59 -5.77 2.45
C ASN A 68 -1.71 -5.99 1.43
N ILE A 69 -2.94 -6.00 1.91
CA ILE A 69 -4.15 -5.94 1.10
C ILE A 69 -4.87 -4.63 1.46
N THR A 70 -5.04 -3.75 0.47
CA THR A 70 -5.85 -2.54 0.63
C THR A 70 -7.30 -2.90 0.34
N ASP A 71 -8.05 -3.14 1.37
CA ASP A 71 -9.45 -3.57 1.32
C ASP A 71 -10.44 -2.47 1.69
N ILE A 72 -9.95 -1.26 1.89
CA ILE A 72 -10.74 -0.04 2.06
C ILE A 72 -10.05 1.14 1.42
N ASP A 73 -10.70 1.77 0.46
CA ASP A 73 -10.35 3.05 -0.17
C ASP A 73 -11.58 3.59 -0.92
N ASP A 74 -11.47 4.76 -1.54
CA ASP A 74 -12.57 5.38 -2.29
C ASP A 74 -13.08 4.49 -3.44
N LYS A 75 -12.19 3.75 -4.10
CA LYS A 75 -12.56 2.85 -5.21
C LYS A 75 -13.30 1.62 -4.70
N THR A 76 -12.86 1.03 -3.60
CA THR A 76 -13.57 -0.11 -2.99
C THR A 76 -14.95 0.30 -2.52
N ILE A 77 -15.10 1.45 -1.84
CA ILE A 77 -16.38 1.97 -1.36
C ILE A 77 -17.31 2.28 -2.54
N LYS A 78 -16.81 2.92 -3.59
CA LYS A 78 -17.58 3.20 -4.80
C LYS A 78 -18.09 1.90 -5.45
N ASN A 79 -17.20 0.93 -5.66
CA ASN A 79 -17.54 -0.30 -6.37
C ASN A 79 -18.46 -1.23 -5.56
N VAL A 80 -18.36 -1.24 -4.23
CA VAL A 80 -19.31 -1.98 -3.38
C VAL A 80 -20.74 -1.47 -3.55
N ASN A 81 -20.92 -0.16 -3.78
CA ASN A 81 -22.21 0.45 -4.00
C ASN A 81 -22.71 0.34 -5.45
N ASP A 82 -21.83 0.00 -6.40
CA ASP A 82 -22.16 -0.17 -7.81
C ASP A 82 -22.66 -1.60 -8.08
N GLU A 83 -23.92 -1.73 -8.49
CA GLU A 83 -24.52 -3.03 -8.83
C GLU A 83 -23.80 -3.72 -9.99
N SER A 84 -23.26 -2.95 -10.93
CA SER A 84 -22.54 -3.50 -12.09
C SER A 84 -21.18 -4.12 -11.71
N ALA A 85 -20.59 -3.69 -10.61
CA ALA A 85 -19.33 -4.22 -10.09
C ALA A 85 -19.51 -5.49 -9.25
N TRP A 86 -20.75 -5.77 -8.81
CA TRP A 86 -21.08 -6.95 -7.99
C TRP A 86 -21.15 -8.21 -8.86
N LYS A 87 -20.45 -9.26 -8.46
CA LYS A 87 -20.44 -10.53 -9.18
C LYS A 87 -21.40 -11.53 -8.52
N THR A 88 -21.98 -12.41 -9.31
CA THR A 88 -22.90 -13.47 -8.83
C THR A 88 -22.21 -14.36 -7.77
N GLU A 89 -20.93 -14.63 -7.96
CA GLU A 89 -20.09 -15.44 -7.06
C GLU A 89 -19.89 -14.80 -5.68
N MET A 90 -20.09 -13.50 -5.57
CA MET A 90 -20.06 -12.79 -4.28
C MET A 90 -21.30 -13.07 -3.43
N GLY A 91 -22.36 -13.67 -4.01
CA GLY A 91 -23.64 -13.86 -3.35
C GLY A 91 -24.50 -12.59 -3.28
N SER A 92 -25.57 -12.63 -2.52
CA SER A 92 -26.50 -11.50 -2.40
C SER A 92 -25.95 -10.42 -1.48
N LYS A 93 -26.19 -9.15 -1.83
CA LYS A 93 -25.88 -8.02 -0.95
C LYS A 93 -26.74 -8.06 0.32
N SER A 94 -26.13 -7.71 1.42
CA SER A 94 -26.74 -7.44 2.71
C SER A 94 -27.23 -5.99 2.78
N ASN A 95 -28.09 -5.69 3.76
CA ASN A 95 -28.42 -4.30 4.12
C ASN A 95 -27.27 -3.60 4.88
N ASP A 96 -26.26 -4.34 5.33
CA ASP A 96 -25.09 -3.81 6.05
C ASP A 96 -23.92 -3.60 5.10
N ILE A 97 -23.52 -2.35 4.95
CA ILE A 97 -22.41 -1.94 4.06
C ILE A 97 -21.07 -2.56 4.46
N ILE A 98 -20.83 -2.77 5.74
CA ILE A 98 -19.59 -3.37 6.24
C ILE A 98 -19.50 -4.85 5.82
N THR A 99 -20.61 -5.56 5.91
CA THR A 99 -20.71 -6.94 5.43
C THR A 99 -20.47 -6.99 3.92
N ASN A 100 -21.08 -6.09 3.15
CA ASN A 100 -20.90 -6.01 1.70
C ASN A 100 -19.44 -5.69 1.35
N LEU A 101 -18.80 -4.76 2.05
CA LEU A 101 -17.40 -4.43 1.84
C LEU A 101 -16.48 -5.64 2.07
N LYS A 102 -16.69 -6.37 3.17
CA LYS A 102 -15.94 -7.60 3.47
C LYS A 102 -16.13 -8.67 2.39
N GLN A 103 -17.35 -8.88 1.95
CA GLN A 103 -17.69 -9.88 0.93
C GLN A 103 -17.07 -9.54 -0.42
N PHE A 104 -17.22 -8.29 -0.87
CA PHE A 104 -16.68 -7.78 -2.11
C PHE A 104 -15.15 -7.85 -2.14
N THR A 105 -14.51 -7.34 -1.11
CA THR A 105 -13.03 -7.29 -1.05
C THR A 105 -12.42 -8.66 -0.82
N SER A 106 -13.13 -9.60 -0.15
CA SER A 106 -12.68 -10.98 -0.01
C SER A 106 -12.68 -11.71 -1.35
N TYR A 107 -13.72 -11.50 -2.17
CA TYR A 107 -13.77 -12.08 -3.51
C TYR A 107 -12.52 -11.68 -4.34
N TYR A 108 -12.25 -10.38 -4.50
CA TYR A 108 -11.11 -9.92 -5.29
C TYR A 108 -9.75 -10.26 -4.66
N LYS A 109 -9.67 -10.36 -3.33
CA LYS A 109 -8.47 -10.87 -2.64
C LYS A 109 -8.22 -12.34 -3.01
N ASP A 110 -9.24 -13.16 -3.03
CA ASP A 110 -9.12 -14.59 -3.34
C ASP A 110 -8.79 -14.79 -4.82
N GLU A 111 -9.39 -14.01 -5.73
CA GLU A 111 -9.02 -13.97 -7.15
C GLU A 111 -7.56 -13.54 -7.34
N PHE A 112 -7.11 -12.50 -6.67
CA PHE A 112 -5.71 -12.10 -6.68
C PHE A 112 -4.77 -13.23 -6.22
N GLN A 113 -5.14 -13.91 -5.14
CA GLN A 113 -4.34 -15.04 -4.64
C GLN A 113 -4.32 -16.22 -5.63
N ASN A 114 -5.41 -16.45 -6.37
CA ASN A 114 -5.46 -17.43 -7.44
C ASN A 114 -4.53 -17.04 -8.60
N ASP A 115 -4.58 -15.77 -9.04
CA ASP A 115 -3.72 -15.26 -10.10
C ASP A 115 -2.24 -15.42 -9.78
N ILE A 116 -1.81 -15.04 -8.56
CA ILE A 116 -0.39 -15.19 -8.19
C ILE A 116 0.01 -16.66 -8.06
N ARG A 117 -0.88 -17.58 -7.63
CA ARG A 117 -0.59 -19.03 -7.66
C ARG A 117 -0.39 -19.53 -9.10
N LEU A 118 -1.22 -19.11 -10.05
CA LEU A 118 -1.08 -19.44 -11.47
C LEU A 118 0.23 -18.93 -12.06
N LEU A 119 0.73 -17.79 -11.57
CA LEU A 119 2.05 -17.26 -11.92
C LEU A 119 3.21 -17.97 -11.23
N GLY A 120 2.95 -19.01 -10.42
CA GLY A 120 3.97 -19.80 -9.76
C GLY A 120 4.47 -19.23 -8.43
N PHE A 121 3.77 -18.28 -7.83
CA PHE A 121 4.06 -17.84 -6.46
C PHE A 121 3.76 -18.98 -5.48
N ARG A 122 4.62 -19.13 -4.53
CA ARG A 122 4.41 -20.08 -3.43
C ARG A 122 3.82 -19.34 -2.24
N MET A 123 2.62 -19.72 -1.84
CA MET A 123 1.90 -19.04 -0.74
C MET A 123 2.62 -19.20 0.61
N ASP A 124 3.40 -20.29 0.79
CA ASP A 124 4.24 -20.51 1.96
C ASP A 124 5.50 -19.63 2.03
N HIS A 125 5.75 -18.82 0.98
CA HIS A 125 6.79 -17.80 1.01
C HIS A 125 6.34 -16.49 1.66
N PHE A 126 5.05 -16.26 1.74
CA PHE A 126 4.50 -15.10 2.44
C PHE A 126 4.38 -15.39 3.93
N HIS A 127 4.77 -14.42 4.73
CA HIS A 127 4.54 -14.46 6.17
C HIS A 127 3.10 -14.07 6.52
N ALA A 128 2.59 -13.01 5.87
CA ALA A 128 1.24 -12.51 6.08
C ALA A 128 0.74 -11.66 4.91
N PHE A 129 -0.59 -11.59 4.81
CA PHE A 129 -1.33 -10.66 3.96
C PHE A 129 -2.25 -9.79 4.84
N PRO A 130 -1.70 -8.83 5.63
CA PRO A 130 -2.51 -7.98 6.48
C PRO A 130 -3.47 -7.13 5.66
N ARG A 131 -4.72 -7.03 6.10
CA ARG A 131 -5.74 -6.18 5.49
C ARG A 131 -5.75 -4.82 6.18
N ALA A 132 -5.95 -3.74 5.43
CA ALA A 132 -6.00 -2.39 6.00
C ALA A 132 -7.08 -2.26 7.08
N THR A 133 -8.25 -2.90 6.87
CA THR A 133 -9.35 -2.88 7.84
C THR A 133 -9.05 -3.58 9.17
N GLU A 134 -8.02 -4.43 9.24
CA GLU A 134 -7.59 -5.12 10.45
C GLU A 134 -6.71 -4.23 11.35
N TYR A 135 -6.25 -3.08 10.85
CA TYR A 135 -5.29 -2.18 11.52
C TYR A 135 -5.83 -0.76 11.74
N ILE A 136 -7.14 -0.59 11.76
CA ILE A 136 -7.79 0.73 11.93
C ILE A 136 -7.37 1.41 13.23
N ASP A 137 -7.29 0.69 14.33
CA ASP A 137 -6.94 1.26 15.63
C ASP A 137 -5.46 1.67 15.69
N GLU A 138 -4.58 0.91 15.05
CA GLU A 138 -3.16 1.25 14.92
C GLU A 138 -2.97 2.48 14.02
N MET A 139 -3.72 2.57 12.91
CA MET A 139 -3.72 3.75 12.04
C MET A 139 -4.17 4.99 12.79
N LYS A 140 -5.27 4.91 13.55
CA LYS A 140 -5.76 6.04 14.38
C LYS A 140 -4.71 6.49 15.38
N LYS A 141 -4.07 5.56 16.10
CA LYS A 141 -3.00 5.89 17.06
C LYS A 141 -1.84 6.62 16.37
N LEU A 142 -1.43 6.15 15.20
CA LEU A 142 -0.36 6.80 14.44
C LEU A 142 -0.75 8.21 13.98
N ILE A 143 -1.97 8.40 13.50
CA ILE A 143 -2.50 9.70 13.07
C ILE A 143 -2.53 10.68 14.24
N ILE A 144 -3.00 10.25 15.41
CA ILE A 144 -2.99 11.06 16.63
C ILE A 144 -1.57 11.51 16.98
N LEU A 145 -0.59 10.60 16.96
CA LEU A 145 0.82 10.94 17.21
C LEU A 145 1.37 11.94 16.19
N ILE A 146 1.00 11.82 14.92
CA ILE A 146 1.39 12.78 13.87
C ILE A 146 0.78 14.17 14.18
N ALA A 147 -0.48 14.20 14.59
CA ALA A 147 -1.18 15.44 14.94
C ALA A 147 -0.60 16.09 16.22
N GLU A 148 -0.31 15.32 17.26
CA GLU A 148 0.33 15.79 18.50
C GLU A 148 1.72 16.38 18.24
N ASN A 149 2.45 15.87 17.24
CA ASN A 149 3.73 16.42 16.79
C ASN A 149 3.56 17.65 15.85
N GLY A 150 2.32 18.08 15.59
CA GLY A 150 2.02 19.26 14.80
C GLY A 150 2.10 19.08 13.28
N PHE A 151 2.20 17.84 12.78
CA PHE A 151 2.33 17.53 11.36
C PHE A 151 1.03 17.07 10.70
N ALA A 152 -0.09 17.13 11.40
CA ALA A 152 -1.41 16.92 10.81
C ALA A 152 -2.38 18.00 11.26
N TYR A 153 -3.43 18.19 10.47
CA TYR A 153 -4.52 19.12 10.72
C TYR A 153 -5.85 18.56 10.20
N GLU A 154 -6.95 19.09 10.71
CA GLU A 154 -8.29 18.71 10.29
C GLU A 154 -8.88 19.79 9.38
N ALA A 155 -9.47 19.41 8.27
CA ALA A 155 -10.22 20.27 7.37
C ALA A 155 -11.33 19.47 6.67
N GLY A 156 -12.53 20.05 6.52
CA GLY A 156 -13.65 19.42 5.83
C GLY A 156 -14.05 18.04 6.37
N GLY A 157 -13.84 17.76 7.67
CA GLY A 157 -14.11 16.44 8.28
C GLY A 157 -13.08 15.36 7.98
N SER A 158 -11.97 15.72 7.35
CA SER A 158 -10.83 14.83 7.04
C SER A 158 -9.56 15.30 7.74
N VAL A 159 -8.64 14.37 7.98
CA VAL A 159 -7.33 14.68 8.58
C VAL A 159 -6.25 14.63 7.51
N TYR A 160 -5.45 15.67 7.40
CA TYR A 160 -4.39 15.81 6.39
C TYR A 160 -3.01 15.87 7.03
N PHE A 161 -2.01 15.33 6.32
CA PHE A 161 -0.61 15.52 6.67
C PHE A 161 -0.12 16.86 6.11
N ASN A 162 0.50 17.68 6.97
CA ASN A 162 1.07 18.96 6.59
C ASN A 162 2.51 18.76 6.05
N VAL A 163 2.62 18.72 4.74
CA VAL A 163 3.89 18.47 4.04
C VAL A 163 4.84 19.64 4.20
N GLU A 164 4.34 20.88 4.22
CA GLU A 164 5.18 22.08 4.34
C GLU A 164 5.91 22.11 5.68
N LYS A 165 5.20 21.89 6.79
CA LYS A 165 5.84 21.79 8.12
C LYS A 165 6.88 20.68 8.21
N TRP A 166 6.64 19.54 7.52
CA TRP A 166 7.60 18.44 7.49
C TRP A 166 8.80 18.76 6.59
N LYS A 167 8.60 19.52 5.51
CA LYS A 167 9.64 20.01 4.61
C LYS A 167 10.60 20.94 5.34
N ASP A 168 10.07 21.89 6.14
CA ASP A 168 10.86 22.82 6.96
C ASP A 168 11.73 22.10 7.98
N ALA A 169 11.32 20.92 8.44
CA ALA A 169 12.16 20.05 9.26
C ALA A 169 13.25 19.29 8.44
N ASP A 170 13.45 19.64 7.16
CA ASP A 170 14.41 19.06 6.21
C ASP A 170 14.33 17.53 6.06
N LYS A 171 13.13 16.99 6.10
CA LYS A 171 12.89 15.53 6.13
C LYS A 171 12.10 15.00 4.95
N TYR A 172 11.33 15.84 4.25
CA TYR A 172 10.48 15.41 3.14
C TYR A 172 11.24 15.39 1.81
N GLY A 173 10.85 14.45 0.92
CA GLY A 173 11.40 14.38 -0.44
C GLY A 173 12.77 13.69 -0.57
N LYS A 174 13.33 13.10 0.48
CA LYS A 174 14.67 12.44 0.44
C LYS A 174 14.75 11.28 -0.55
N LEU A 175 13.66 10.52 -0.72
CA LEU A 175 13.61 9.38 -1.65
C LEU A 175 13.37 9.83 -3.10
N LYS A 176 12.68 10.95 -3.29
CA LYS A 176 12.35 11.49 -4.61
C LYS A 176 12.39 13.01 -4.56
N ASN A 177 13.12 13.63 -5.48
CA ASN A 177 13.05 15.07 -5.66
C ASN A 177 11.62 15.42 -6.11
N LEU A 178 10.90 16.13 -5.27
CA LEU A 178 9.57 16.64 -5.56
C LEU A 178 9.73 18.09 -6.02
N ASP A 179 9.23 18.38 -7.19
CA ASP A 179 9.13 19.74 -7.72
C ASP A 179 7.84 20.36 -7.16
N PHE A 180 7.95 21.01 -5.99
CA PHE A 180 6.80 21.60 -5.31
C PHE A 180 6.22 22.80 -6.07
N ASP A 181 7.03 23.47 -6.90
CA ASP A 181 6.61 24.66 -7.67
C ASP A 181 5.72 24.27 -8.87
N ASN A 182 5.85 23.05 -9.36
CA ASN A 182 5.08 22.49 -10.46
C ASN A 182 4.01 21.47 -10.04
N PHE A 183 3.65 21.42 -8.76
CA PHE A 183 2.52 20.62 -8.30
C PHE A 183 1.21 21.21 -8.86
N ARG A 184 0.71 20.60 -9.95
CA ARG A 184 -0.59 20.97 -10.53
C ARG A 184 -1.72 20.25 -9.80
N THR A 185 -2.70 21.04 -9.37
CA THR A 185 -3.98 20.52 -8.89
C THR A 185 -4.64 19.69 -9.99
N GLY A 186 -4.99 18.44 -9.72
CA GLY A 186 -5.88 17.65 -10.59
C GLY A 186 -5.23 16.69 -11.59
N GLU A 187 -3.89 16.66 -11.76
CA GLU A 187 -3.27 15.76 -12.76
C GLU A 187 -3.11 14.29 -12.31
N ARG A 188 -3.35 13.94 -11.06
CA ARG A 188 -3.10 12.57 -10.58
C ARG A 188 -4.29 11.77 -10.12
N VAL A 189 -5.44 12.35 -9.79
CA VAL A 189 -6.62 11.57 -9.38
C VAL A 189 -7.91 12.33 -9.65
N ASP A 190 -8.83 11.75 -10.40
CA ASP A 190 -10.25 12.15 -10.54
C ASP A 190 -11.06 12.06 -9.21
N SER A 191 -10.38 11.84 -8.08
CA SER A 191 -10.99 11.58 -6.77
C SER A 191 -10.63 12.61 -5.69
N ASP A 192 -9.79 13.62 -6.00
CA ASP A 192 -9.34 14.57 -4.98
C ASP A 192 -10.26 15.82 -4.88
N GLU A 193 -11.53 15.61 -4.59
CA GLU A 193 -12.44 16.65 -4.08
C GLU A 193 -12.20 16.88 -2.58
N TYR A 194 -10.95 17.24 -2.18
CA TYR A 194 -10.61 17.46 -0.78
C TYR A 194 -10.34 18.93 -0.48
N GLU A 195 -10.84 19.40 0.65
CA GLU A 195 -10.53 20.71 1.21
C GLU A 195 -9.19 20.68 1.95
N ARG A 196 -8.07 20.59 1.21
CA ARG A 196 -6.72 20.68 1.77
C ARG A 196 -6.21 22.13 1.72
N GLU A 197 -5.43 22.51 2.72
CA GLU A 197 -4.84 23.87 2.78
C GLU A 197 -3.77 24.07 1.69
N GLN A 198 -2.99 23.02 1.39
CA GLN A 198 -1.91 23.04 0.42
C GLN A 198 -2.04 21.90 -0.59
N VAL A 199 -1.66 22.18 -1.84
CA VAL A 199 -1.71 21.19 -2.94
C VAL A 199 -0.83 19.96 -2.67
N SER A 200 0.24 20.14 -1.90
CA SER A 200 1.19 19.07 -1.55
C SER A 200 0.71 18.15 -0.42
N ASP A 201 -0.28 18.61 0.38
CA ASP A 201 -0.78 17.83 1.51
C ASP A 201 -1.58 16.61 1.05
N PHE A 202 -1.59 15.57 1.85
CA PHE A 202 -2.32 14.35 1.54
C PHE A 202 -3.16 13.88 2.72
N VAL A 203 -4.27 13.21 2.41
CA VAL A 203 -5.21 12.72 3.41
C VAL A 203 -4.62 11.56 4.20
N LEU A 204 -4.75 11.63 5.53
CA LEU A 204 -4.43 10.55 6.46
C LEU A 204 -5.69 9.79 6.88
N TRP A 205 -6.80 10.50 7.03
CA TRP A 205 -8.10 9.95 7.41
C TRP A 205 -9.23 10.75 6.77
N LYS A 206 -10.30 10.04 6.37
CA LYS A 206 -11.47 10.61 5.71
C LYS A 206 -12.74 10.22 6.43
#